data_33a7bbf630dc7412d40377c01d96eadb
#
_entry.id   33a7bbf630dc7412d40377c01d96eadb
#
_cell.length_a   1.000
_cell.length_b   1.000
_cell.length_c   1.000
_cell.angle_alpha   90.00
_cell.angle_beta   90.00
_cell.angle_gamma   90.00
#
_symmetry.space_group_name_H-M   'P 1'
#
loop_
_entity.id
_entity.type
_entity.pdbx_description
1 polymer ?
#
loop_
_entity_poly.entity_id
_entity_poly.type
_entity_poly.pdbx_seq_one_letter_code
_entity_poly.pdbx_strand_id
1 'polypeptide(L)'
;MLPDDGDVFPPYGATESLPVACLPGREIVAKTWAETEKGAGVCVGLPVPDIEVKVIRISDDAIATFSDDLELEDGEIGEIAVRGPMVTEAYFADEPNTALSKIRDGDFIWHRMGDVGWRDREGRLWFCGRKSHRVLVDGATMFTVPCEKIFDAHPAVYRSALVGPRGLPTLCVELEPGQRSADWPEIERQLRHIAQAHPQTNRISRFVRHPSFPVDIRHNAKIGREKLAKWVEAKGLS
;
A
#
# COMPACT_ATOMS: atom_id res chain seq x y z
N MET A 1 -2.53 21.02 -20.04
CA MET A 1 -3.81 21.16 -19.31
C MET A 1 -4.78 20.24 -20.03
N LEU A 2 -5.55 19.44 -19.31
CA LEU A 2 -6.58 18.59 -19.95
C LEU A 2 -7.77 19.46 -20.39
N PRO A 3 -8.48 19.08 -21.49
CA PRO A 3 -9.76 19.68 -21.82
C PRO A 3 -10.76 19.59 -20.67
N ASP A 4 -11.80 20.45 -20.69
CA ASP A 4 -12.80 20.48 -19.62
C ASP A 4 -13.58 19.17 -19.45
N ASP A 5 -13.73 18.40 -20.51
CA ASP A 5 -14.33 17.06 -20.55
C ASP A 5 -13.30 15.92 -20.41
N GLY A 6 -12.00 16.23 -20.40
CA GLY A 6 -10.91 15.27 -20.25
C GLY A 6 -10.76 14.76 -18.83
N ASP A 7 -10.33 13.50 -18.66
CA ASP A 7 -9.99 12.92 -17.36
C ASP A 7 -8.78 11.98 -17.49
N VAL A 8 -8.16 11.67 -16.34
CA VAL A 8 -7.07 10.69 -16.25
C VAL A 8 -7.62 9.44 -15.57
N PHE A 9 -7.32 8.29 -16.13
CA PHE A 9 -7.76 6.99 -15.62
C PHE A 9 -6.53 6.17 -15.20
N PRO A 10 -6.03 6.31 -13.98
CA PRO A 10 -4.92 5.53 -13.49
C PRO A 10 -5.33 4.07 -13.27
N PRO A 11 -4.80 3.11 -14.04
CA PRO A 11 -5.12 1.70 -13.84
C PRO A 11 -4.37 1.14 -12.63
N TYR A 12 -5.06 0.36 -11.81
CA TYR A 12 -4.45 -0.49 -10.81
C TYR A 12 -4.27 -1.91 -11.36
N GLY A 13 -3.12 -2.52 -11.06
CA GLY A 13 -2.79 -3.89 -11.45
C GLY A 13 -1.29 -4.17 -11.37
N ALA A 14 -0.92 -5.35 -11.86
CA ALA A 14 0.46 -5.82 -11.97
C ALA A 14 0.67 -6.46 -13.35
N THR A 15 1.90 -6.81 -13.68
CA THR A 15 2.21 -7.49 -14.95
C THR A 15 1.39 -8.77 -15.15
N GLU A 16 1.06 -9.43 -14.06
CA GLU A 16 0.29 -10.67 -14.00
C GLU A 16 -1.21 -10.47 -14.24
N SER A 17 -1.71 -9.25 -14.05
CA SER A 17 -3.10 -8.84 -14.31
C SER A 17 -3.21 -7.32 -14.38
N LEU A 18 -3.45 -6.75 -15.56
CA LEU A 18 -3.57 -5.31 -15.76
C LEU A 18 -4.55 -5.01 -16.92
N PRO A 19 -5.54 -4.13 -16.74
CA PRO A 19 -5.93 -3.50 -15.48
C PRO A 19 -6.75 -4.45 -14.58
N VAL A 20 -6.70 -4.24 -13.26
CA VAL A 20 -7.58 -4.89 -12.29
C VAL A 20 -8.73 -3.97 -11.91
N ALA A 21 -8.42 -2.72 -11.60
CA ALA A 21 -9.41 -1.70 -11.25
C ALA A 21 -9.02 -0.34 -11.80
N CYS A 22 -9.98 0.56 -11.89
CA CYS A 22 -9.75 1.92 -12.36
C CYS A 22 -10.77 2.88 -11.75
N LEU A 23 -10.33 4.11 -11.49
CA LEU A 23 -11.19 5.21 -11.03
C LEU A 23 -10.83 6.50 -11.77
N PRO A 24 -11.81 7.28 -12.27
CA PRO A 24 -11.55 8.58 -12.87
C PRO A 24 -10.83 9.53 -11.92
N GLY A 25 -9.83 10.25 -12.39
CA GLY A 25 -9.03 11.17 -11.56
C GLY A 25 -9.87 12.25 -10.89
N ARG A 26 -10.89 12.77 -11.57
CA ARG A 26 -11.85 13.72 -10.98
C ARG A 26 -12.62 13.11 -9.81
N GLU A 27 -12.99 11.85 -9.90
CA GLU A 27 -13.68 11.15 -8.83
C GLU A 27 -12.74 10.89 -7.64
N ILE A 28 -11.48 10.56 -7.90
CA ILE A 28 -10.45 10.45 -6.84
C ILE A 28 -10.42 11.73 -6.03
N VAL A 29 -10.24 12.87 -6.69
CA VAL A 29 -10.14 14.17 -6.02
C VAL A 29 -11.42 14.57 -5.30
N ALA A 30 -12.59 14.33 -5.93
CA ALA A 30 -13.86 14.78 -5.39
C ALA A 30 -14.42 13.92 -4.27
N LYS A 31 -14.12 12.59 -4.25
CA LYS A 31 -14.83 11.67 -3.35
C LYS A 31 -13.92 10.87 -2.43
N THR A 32 -12.71 10.47 -2.88
CA THR A 32 -11.92 9.47 -2.15
C THR A 32 -10.64 10.01 -1.53
N TRP A 33 -10.11 11.13 -2.03
CA TRP A 33 -8.84 11.67 -1.55
C TRP A 33 -8.86 12.07 -0.08
N ALA A 34 -9.95 12.68 0.38
CA ALA A 34 -10.09 13.06 1.78
C ALA A 34 -10.05 11.85 2.74
N GLU A 35 -10.58 10.69 2.32
CA GLU A 35 -10.49 9.47 3.11
C GLU A 35 -9.08 8.85 3.04
N THR A 36 -8.40 8.99 1.90
CA THR A 36 -6.98 8.61 1.76
C THR A 36 -6.11 9.35 2.79
N GLU A 37 -6.29 10.66 2.93
CA GLU A 37 -5.56 11.49 3.91
C GLU A 37 -5.88 11.15 5.38
N LYS A 38 -7.01 10.48 5.63
CA LYS A 38 -7.38 9.95 6.95
C LYS A 38 -6.88 8.52 7.19
N GLY A 39 -6.17 7.93 6.24
CA GLY A 39 -5.59 6.60 6.38
C GLY A 39 -6.47 5.44 5.93
N ALA A 40 -7.43 5.68 5.04
CA ALA A 40 -8.21 4.60 4.43
C ALA A 40 -7.39 3.72 3.46
N GLY A 41 -6.25 4.19 3.01
CA GLY A 41 -5.51 3.68 1.87
C GLY A 41 -5.75 4.53 0.63
N VAL A 42 -5.37 4.06 -0.54
CA VAL A 42 -5.62 4.73 -1.82
C VAL A 42 -6.73 4.01 -2.56
N CYS A 43 -7.83 4.71 -2.85
CA CYS A 43 -8.90 4.15 -3.66
C CYS A 43 -8.40 3.94 -5.10
N VAL A 44 -8.46 2.71 -5.57
CA VAL A 44 -8.07 2.34 -6.94
C VAL A 44 -9.27 2.05 -7.84
N GLY A 45 -10.47 2.18 -7.30
CA GLY A 45 -11.72 2.13 -8.03
C GLY A 45 -12.42 0.78 -8.07
N LEU A 46 -13.33 0.64 -9.00
CA LEU A 46 -14.07 -0.59 -9.22
C LEU A 46 -13.26 -1.56 -10.10
N PRO A 47 -13.44 -2.87 -9.89
CA PRO A 47 -12.91 -3.88 -10.82
C PRO A 47 -13.40 -3.60 -12.25
N VAL A 48 -12.50 -3.77 -13.22
CA VAL A 48 -12.87 -3.65 -14.63
C VAL A 48 -13.73 -4.86 -15.07
N PRO A 49 -14.50 -4.76 -16.18
CA PRO A 49 -15.26 -5.89 -16.68
C PRO A 49 -14.41 -7.16 -16.83
N ASP A 50 -15.02 -8.32 -16.56
CA ASP A 50 -14.43 -9.66 -16.64
C ASP A 50 -13.30 -9.94 -15.64
N ILE A 51 -13.01 -9.03 -14.70
CA ILE A 51 -12.11 -9.27 -13.57
C ILE A 51 -12.92 -9.41 -12.29
N GLU A 52 -12.78 -10.55 -11.64
CA GLU A 52 -13.26 -10.77 -10.28
C GLU A 52 -12.16 -10.45 -9.27
N VAL A 53 -12.55 -9.82 -8.18
CA VAL A 53 -11.63 -9.48 -7.10
C VAL A 53 -12.18 -9.95 -5.77
N LYS A 54 -11.35 -10.63 -5.01
CA LYS A 54 -11.62 -10.99 -3.61
C LYS A 54 -10.56 -10.40 -2.70
N VAL A 55 -10.96 -10.06 -1.50
CA VAL A 55 -10.05 -9.73 -0.40
C VAL A 55 -10.00 -10.95 0.50
N ILE A 56 -8.83 -11.56 0.62
CA ILE A 56 -8.66 -12.82 1.35
C ILE A 56 -7.76 -12.62 2.58
N ARG A 57 -7.85 -13.55 3.51
CA ARG A 57 -6.98 -13.58 4.69
C ARG A 57 -5.51 -13.57 4.29
N ILE A 58 -4.72 -12.69 4.92
CA ILE A 58 -3.28 -12.57 4.64
C ILE A 58 -2.56 -13.85 5.09
N SER A 59 -1.78 -14.44 4.19
CA SER A 59 -0.90 -15.57 4.47
C SER A 59 0.46 -15.36 3.82
N ASP A 60 1.54 -15.76 4.49
CA ASP A 60 2.89 -15.82 3.89
C ASP A 60 3.17 -17.18 3.26
N ASP A 61 2.34 -18.18 3.55
CA ASP A 61 2.43 -19.53 2.98
C ASP A 61 1.65 -19.64 1.66
N ALA A 62 1.98 -20.66 0.89
CA ALA A 62 1.23 -21.03 -0.30
C ALA A 62 -0.17 -21.51 0.09
N ILE A 63 -1.18 -21.12 -0.69
CA ILE A 63 -2.57 -21.59 -0.58
C ILE A 63 -2.85 -22.40 -1.82
N ALA A 64 -2.97 -23.72 -1.68
CA ALA A 64 -3.11 -24.62 -2.82
C ALA A 64 -4.49 -24.54 -3.49
N THR A 65 -5.54 -24.43 -2.68
CA THR A 65 -6.95 -24.47 -3.14
C THR A 65 -7.72 -23.35 -2.49
N PHE A 66 -8.58 -22.70 -3.26
CA PHE A 66 -9.49 -21.67 -2.76
C PHE A 66 -10.61 -22.32 -1.94
N SER A 67 -10.99 -21.67 -0.86
CA SER A 67 -12.17 -21.98 -0.06
C SER A 67 -12.83 -20.68 0.39
N ASP A 68 -14.13 -20.67 0.54
CA ASP A 68 -14.90 -19.46 0.85
C ASP A 68 -14.54 -18.83 2.20
N ASP A 69 -14.01 -19.61 3.14
CA ASP A 69 -13.53 -19.12 4.44
C ASP A 69 -12.24 -18.27 4.36
N LEU A 70 -11.61 -18.22 3.20
CA LEU A 70 -10.48 -17.32 2.94
C LEU A 70 -10.95 -15.88 2.71
N GLU A 71 -12.15 -15.69 2.14
CA GLU A 71 -12.67 -14.35 1.83
C GLU A 71 -13.05 -13.60 3.10
N LEU A 72 -12.67 -12.34 3.16
CA LEU A 72 -12.99 -11.43 4.25
C LEU A 72 -14.24 -10.60 3.93
N GLU A 73 -14.89 -10.10 4.96
CA GLU A 73 -16.02 -9.19 4.82
C GLU A 73 -15.58 -7.82 4.30
N ASP A 74 -16.52 -7.09 3.70
CA ASP A 74 -16.27 -5.72 3.25
C ASP A 74 -15.83 -4.83 4.44
N GLY A 75 -14.78 -4.03 4.22
CA GLY A 75 -14.18 -3.18 5.25
C GLY A 75 -12.99 -3.80 5.98
N GLU A 76 -12.75 -5.11 5.84
CA GLU A 76 -11.59 -5.78 6.42
C GLU A 76 -10.39 -5.73 5.47
N ILE A 77 -9.20 -5.42 6.01
CA ILE A 77 -7.97 -5.41 5.21
C ILE A 77 -7.41 -6.81 5.09
N GLY A 78 -7.27 -7.28 3.85
CA GLY A 78 -6.70 -8.58 3.50
C GLY A 78 -5.77 -8.50 2.29
N GLU A 79 -5.39 -9.65 1.76
CA GLU A 79 -4.61 -9.76 0.52
C GLU A 79 -5.55 -9.74 -0.67
N ILE A 80 -5.22 -8.94 -1.68
CA ILE A 80 -6.01 -8.84 -2.91
C ILE A 80 -5.71 -10.04 -3.80
N ALA A 81 -6.74 -10.79 -4.15
CA ALA A 81 -6.70 -11.89 -5.11
C ALA A 81 -7.61 -11.58 -6.30
N VAL A 82 -7.16 -11.91 -7.50
CA VAL A 82 -7.86 -11.59 -8.75
C VAL A 82 -8.01 -12.81 -9.64
N ARG A 83 -9.13 -12.86 -10.39
CA ARG A 83 -9.43 -13.89 -11.38
C ARG A 83 -10.01 -13.25 -12.63
N GLY A 84 -9.62 -13.72 -13.80
CA GLY A 84 -10.17 -13.26 -15.07
C GLY A 84 -9.28 -13.61 -16.25
N PRO A 85 -9.70 -13.30 -17.48
CA PRO A 85 -9.00 -13.71 -18.70
C PRO A 85 -7.61 -13.09 -18.89
N MET A 86 -7.32 -11.99 -18.19
CA MET A 86 -6.01 -11.32 -18.25
C MET A 86 -5.04 -11.81 -17.17
N VAL A 87 -5.46 -12.73 -16.31
CA VAL A 87 -4.62 -13.25 -15.23
C VAL A 87 -3.69 -14.33 -15.79
N THR A 88 -2.38 -14.14 -15.59
CA THR A 88 -1.39 -15.16 -15.96
C THR A 88 -1.55 -16.42 -15.12
N GLU A 89 -1.36 -17.60 -15.72
CA GLU A 89 -1.56 -18.89 -15.02
C GLU A 89 -0.37 -19.27 -14.14
N ALA A 90 0.85 -18.94 -14.55
CA ALA A 90 2.07 -19.33 -13.85
C ALA A 90 3.23 -18.36 -14.18
N TYR A 91 4.29 -18.42 -13.37
CA TYR A 91 5.58 -17.84 -13.72
C TYR A 91 6.42 -18.85 -14.52
N PHE A 92 7.14 -18.36 -15.52
CA PHE A 92 7.97 -19.21 -16.34
C PHE A 92 9.15 -19.81 -15.54
N ALA A 93 9.23 -21.14 -15.50
CA ALA A 93 10.28 -21.88 -14.80
C ALA A 93 10.49 -21.50 -13.33
N ASP A 94 9.42 -21.04 -12.64
CA ASP A 94 9.47 -20.63 -11.24
C ASP A 94 8.27 -21.18 -10.45
N GLU A 95 8.33 -22.48 -10.19
CA GLU A 95 7.33 -23.23 -9.43
C GLU A 95 7.12 -22.67 -8.00
N PRO A 96 8.17 -22.31 -7.22
CA PRO A 96 7.97 -21.79 -5.87
C PRO A 96 7.15 -20.49 -5.85
N ASN A 97 7.46 -19.52 -6.71
CA ASN A 97 6.71 -18.29 -6.78
C ASN A 97 5.31 -18.49 -7.39
N THR A 98 5.16 -19.43 -8.31
CA THR A 98 3.85 -19.83 -8.82
C THR A 98 2.97 -20.38 -7.69
N ALA A 99 3.48 -21.30 -6.87
CA ALA A 99 2.75 -21.86 -5.73
C ALA A 99 2.37 -20.81 -4.68
N LEU A 100 3.22 -19.82 -4.43
CA LEU A 100 2.95 -18.71 -3.52
C LEU A 100 1.88 -17.73 -4.03
N SER A 101 1.76 -17.60 -5.36
CA SER A 101 0.96 -16.54 -5.98
C SER A 101 -0.33 -17.04 -6.63
N LYS A 102 -0.50 -18.34 -6.82
CA LYS A 102 -1.64 -18.92 -7.53
C LYS A 102 -2.41 -19.88 -6.64
N ILE A 103 -3.71 -19.66 -6.55
CA ILE A 103 -4.66 -20.50 -5.79
C ILE A 103 -5.59 -21.19 -6.81
N ARG A 104 -5.69 -22.50 -6.77
CA ARG A 104 -6.61 -23.26 -7.64
C ARG A 104 -8.04 -23.17 -7.13
N ASP A 105 -9.00 -23.02 -8.06
CA ASP A 105 -10.44 -22.98 -7.79
C ASP A 105 -11.18 -23.74 -8.92
N GLY A 106 -11.24 -25.05 -8.83
CA GLY A 106 -11.69 -25.90 -9.93
C GLY A 106 -10.82 -25.71 -11.17
N ASP A 107 -11.44 -25.30 -12.26
CA ASP A 107 -10.77 -25.02 -13.54
C ASP A 107 -10.19 -23.58 -13.60
N PHE A 108 -10.39 -22.78 -12.57
CA PHE A 108 -9.92 -21.39 -12.50
C PHE A 108 -8.71 -21.24 -11.60
N ILE A 109 -8.07 -20.07 -11.73
CA ILE A 109 -6.95 -19.67 -10.89
C ILE A 109 -7.19 -18.27 -10.36
N TRP A 110 -7.06 -18.11 -9.04
CA TRP A 110 -6.91 -16.82 -8.40
C TRP A 110 -5.42 -16.44 -8.32
N HIS A 111 -5.09 -15.24 -8.75
CA HIS A 111 -3.76 -14.67 -8.57
C HIS A 111 -3.73 -13.78 -7.33
N ARG A 112 -2.85 -14.07 -6.41
CA ARG A 112 -2.53 -13.23 -5.25
C ARG A 112 -1.63 -12.10 -5.72
N MET A 113 -2.12 -10.86 -5.67
CA MET A 113 -1.40 -9.68 -6.18
C MET A 113 -0.15 -9.32 -5.37
N GLY A 114 0.03 -9.92 -4.18
CA GLY A 114 1.04 -9.49 -3.22
C GLY A 114 0.77 -8.10 -2.66
N ASP A 115 -0.41 -7.58 -2.88
CA ASP A 115 -0.93 -6.32 -2.37
C ASP A 115 -1.95 -6.58 -1.29
N VAL A 116 -2.06 -5.65 -0.34
CA VAL A 116 -3.10 -5.67 0.69
C VAL A 116 -4.04 -4.49 0.49
N GLY A 117 -5.30 -4.72 0.82
CA GLY A 117 -6.35 -3.73 0.65
C GLY A 117 -7.68 -4.22 1.20
N TRP A 118 -8.71 -3.44 0.97
CA TRP A 118 -10.08 -3.76 1.40
C TRP A 118 -11.09 -3.26 0.37
N ARG A 119 -12.32 -3.77 0.46
CA ARG A 119 -13.42 -3.40 -0.43
C ARG A 119 -14.46 -2.61 0.38
N ASP A 120 -14.88 -1.47 -0.14
CA ASP A 120 -15.96 -0.70 0.46
C ASP A 120 -17.36 -1.20 0.02
N ARG A 121 -18.40 -0.63 0.62
CA ARG A 121 -19.80 -1.00 0.35
C ARG A 121 -20.27 -0.66 -1.07
N GLU A 122 -19.55 0.21 -1.76
CA GLU A 122 -19.78 0.52 -3.18
C GLU A 122 -18.98 -0.42 -4.11
N GLY A 123 -18.24 -1.38 -3.54
CA GLY A 123 -17.42 -2.34 -4.27
C GLY A 123 -16.07 -1.80 -4.73
N ARG A 124 -15.68 -0.58 -4.34
CA ARG A 124 -14.39 0.01 -4.70
C ARG A 124 -13.28 -0.63 -3.88
N LEU A 125 -12.14 -0.83 -4.52
CA LEU A 125 -10.93 -1.33 -3.86
C LEU A 125 -10.11 -0.18 -3.31
N TRP A 126 -9.59 -0.39 -2.09
CA TRP A 126 -8.69 0.52 -1.39
C TRP A 126 -7.35 -0.18 -1.17
N PHE A 127 -6.33 0.28 -1.85
CA PHE A 127 -4.97 -0.25 -1.75
C PHE A 127 -4.28 0.24 -0.47
N CYS A 128 -3.78 -0.70 0.33
CA CYS A 128 -3.12 -0.45 1.62
C CYS A 128 -1.61 -0.71 1.61
N GLY A 129 -1.05 -1.11 0.47
CA GLY A 129 0.38 -1.33 0.30
C GLY A 129 0.73 -2.75 -0.11
N ARG A 130 2.04 -3.04 -0.21
CA ARG A 130 2.51 -4.40 -0.47
C ARG A 130 2.42 -5.26 0.78
N LYS A 131 2.01 -6.51 0.64
CA LYS A 131 1.99 -7.50 1.73
C LYS A 131 3.34 -7.62 2.43
N SER A 132 4.42 -7.68 1.64
CA SER A 132 5.80 -7.79 2.14
C SER A 132 6.32 -6.55 2.88
N HIS A 133 5.67 -5.40 2.73
CA HIS A 133 6.08 -4.14 3.36
C HIS A 133 5.33 -3.86 4.68
N ARG A 134 4.35 -4.68 5.06
CA ARG A 134 3.65 -4.51 6.32
C ARG A 134 4.60 -4.60 7.50
N VAL A 135 4.36 -3.83 8.54
CA VAL A 135 5.16 -3.85 9.76
C VAL A 135 4.38 -4.59 10.84
N LEU A 136 4.98 -5.66 11.35
CA LEU A 136 4.41 -6.44 12.44
C LEU A 136 4.99 -5.94 13.77
N VAL A 137 4.13 -5.57 14.70
CA VAL A 137 4.52 -5.07 16.01
C VAL A 137 3.51 -5.47 17.08
N ASP A 138 3.96 -6.12 18.14
CA ASP A 138 3.13 -6.53 19.30
C ASP A 138 1.82 -7.21 18.90
N GLY A 139 1.89 -8.14 17.95
CA GLY A 139 0.75 -8.89 17.44
C GLY A 139 -0.21 -8.12 16.52
N ALA A 140 0.07 -6.85 16.24
CA ALA A 140 -0.67 -6.04 15.28
C ALA A 140 0.07 -5.89 13.96
N THR A 141 -0.68 -5.66 12.90
CA THR A 141 -0.17 -5.36 11.56
C THR A 141 -0.39 -3.89 11.24
N MET A 142 0.68 -3.20 10.86
CA MET A 142 0.60 -1.84 10.32
C MET A 142 0.80 -1.90 8.81
N PHE A 143 -0.15 -1.35 8.08
CA PHE A 143 -0.11 -1.26 6.63
C PHE A 143 0.52 0.07 6.20
N THR A 144 1.44 0.01 5.24
CA THR A 144 2.28 1.17 4.91
C THR A 144 1.49 2.35 4.37
N VAL A 145 0.64 2.14 3.37
CA VAL A 145 -0.06 3.23 2.70
C VAL A 145 -1.05 3.95 3.62
N PRO A 146 -1.92 3.29 4.41
CA PRO A 146 -2.77 3.94 5.39
C PRO A 146 -2.01 4.84 6.37
N CYS A 147 -0.88 4.35 6.89
CA CYS A 147 -0.04 5.13 7.79
C CYS A 147 0.57 6.34 7.09
N GLU A 148 1.19 6.14 5.93
CA GLU A 148 1.95 7.16 5.23
C GLU A 148 1.07 8.30 4.73
N LYS A 149 -0.12 8.01 4.21
CA LYS A 149 -1.01 9.04 3.67
C LYS A 149 -1.50 10.03 4.73
N ILE A 150 -1.59 9.63 5.97
CA ILE A 150 -1.87 10.54 7.10
C ILE A 150 -0.74 11.58 7.25
N PHE A 151 0.51 11.17 7.13
CA PHE A 151 1.65 12.07 7.28
C PHE A 151 1.97 12.86 6.01
N ASP A 152 1.71 12.27 4.84
CA ASP A 152 1.89 12.96 3.55
C ASP A 152 0.94 14.18 3.41
N ALA A 153 -0.15 14.24 4.19
CA ALA A 153 -1.03 15.41 4.26
C ALA A 153 -0.40 16.61 4.99
N HIS A 154 0.72 16.42 5.69
CA HIS A 154 1.40 17.50 6.39
C HIS A 154 2.18 18.39 5.41
N PRO A 155 2.01 19.75 5.42
CA PRO A 155 2.55 20.65 4.39
C PRO A 155 4.07 20.68 4.27
N ALA A 156 4.81 20.24 5.29
CA ALA A 156 6.26 20.15 5.25
C ALA A 156 6.78 18.79 4.76
N VAL A 157 5.91 17.80 4.53
CA VAL A 157 6.28 16.44 4.13
C VAL A 157 6.10 16.29 2.63
N TYR A 158 7.20 16.04 1.94
CA TYR A 158 7.16 15.68 0.52
C TYR A 158 6.66 14.25 0.33
N ARG A 159 7.16 13.32 1.16
CA ARG A 159 6.70 11.92 1.24
C ARG A 159 7.19 11.26 2.51
N SER A 160 6.48 10.25 2.93
CA SER A 160 6.84 9.44 4.08
C SER A 160 6.94 7.95 3.72
N ALA A 161 7.62 7.17 4.54
CA ALA A 161 7.72 5.72 4.39
C ALA A 161 7.80 5.04 5.76
N LEU A 162 6.84 4.17 6.02
CA LEU A 162 6.86 3.31 7.20
C LEU A 162 7.78 2.11 6.95
N VAL A 163 8.74 1.90 7.85
CA VAL A 163 9.61 0.72 7.88
C VAL A 163 9.63 0.15 9.30
N GLY A 164 9.90 -1.14 9.42
CA GLY A 164 9.90 -1.83 10.71
C GLY A 164 11.21 -2.57 11.00
N PRO A 165 12.39 -1.89 11.02
CA PRO A 165 13.63 -2.58 11.33
C PRO A 165 13.54 -3.20 12.72
N ARG A 166 13.83 -4.51 12.82
CA ARG A 166 13.76 -5.29 14.06
C ARG A 166 12.40 -5.18 14.81
N GLY A 167 11.30 -5.04 14.06
CA GLY A 167 9.97 -4.91 14.64
C GLY A 167 9.66 -3.53 15.25
N LEU A 168 10.51 -2.51 15.03
CA LEU A 168 10.30 -1.16 15.53
C LEU A 168 9.70 -0.24 14.46
N PRO A 169 8.42 0.15 14.56
CA PRO A 169 7.79 1.02 13.58
C PRO A 169 8.50 2.38 13.52
N THR A 170 9.07 2.68 12.39
CA THR A 170 9.82 3.92 12.15
C THR A 170 9.28 4.60 10.91
N LEU A 171 8.87 5.86 11.04
CA LEU A 171 8.49 6.69 9.91
C LEU A 171 9.73 7.44 9.40
N CYS A 172 10.17 7.09 8.21
CA CYS A 172 11.12 7.91 7.47
C CYS A 172 10.37 9.05 6.78
N VAL A 173 10.94 10.25 6.80
CA VAL A 173 10.31 11.45 6.24
C VAL A 173 11.31 12.16 5.33
N GLU A 174 10.87 12.44 4.12
CA GLU A 174 11.53 13.38 3.22
C GLU A 174 10.75 14.69 3.22
N LEU A 175 11.43 15.80 3.49
CA LEU A 175 10.79 17.11 3.58
C LEU A 175 10.59 17.73 2.20
N GLU A 176 9.60 18.60 2.09
CA GLU A 176 9.37 19.42 0.90
C GLU A 176 10.60 20.25 0.53
N PRO A 177 10.87 20.45 -0.76
CA PRO A 177 11.93 21.33 -1.22
C PRO A 177 11.80 22.73 -0.61
N GLY A 178 12.87 23.24 -0.02
CA GLY A 178 12.88 24.54 0.65
C GLY A 178 12.71 24.48 2.17
N GLN A 179 12.31 23.37 2.73
CA GLN A 179 12.29 23.18 4.19
C GLN A 179 13.72 23.06 4.73
N ARG A 180 14.02 23.82 5.78
CA ARG A 180 15.36 23.82 6.40
C ARG A 180 15.52 22.67 7.38
N SER A 181 16.72 22.14 7.47
CA SER A 181 17.04 21.10 8.46
C SER A 181 16.78 21.54 9.92
N ALA A 182 16.92 22.83 10.18
CA ALA A 182 16.68 23.43 11.50
C ALA A 182 15.20 23.35 11.93
N ASP A 183 14.27 23.20 11.00
CA ASP A 183 12.84 23.15 11.27
C ASP A 183 12.38 21.71 11.68
N TRP A 184 13.25 20.71 11.53
CA TRP A 184 12.94 19.31 11.81
C TRP A 184 12.40 19.04 13.22
N PRO A 185 12.96 19.59 14.33
CA PRO A 185 12.42 19.29 15.66
C PRO A 185 10.97 19.71 15.84
N GLU A 186 10.54 20.81 15.24
CA GLU A 186 9.15 21.25 15.29
C GLU A 186 8.27 20.41 14.39
N ILE A 187 8.72 20.08 13.19
CA ILE A 187 7.99 19.18 12.27
C ILE A 187 7.81 17.80 12.94
N GLU A 188 8.87 17.23 13.51
CA GLU A 188 8.79 15.95 14.22
C GLU A 188 7.77 16.00 15.38
N ARG A 189 7.73 17.08 16.14
CA ARG A 189 6.75 17.26 17.21
C ARG A 189 5.32 17.23 16.67
N GLN A 190 5.07 17.90 15.54
CA GLN A 190 3.76 17.91 14.87
C GLN A 190 3.40 16.53 14.35
N LEU A 191 4.34 15.81 13.72
CA LEU A 191 4.13 14.44 13.23
C LEU A 191 3.82 13.46 14.38
N ARG A 192 4.48 13.60 15.53
CA ARG A 192 4.18 12.81 16.73
C ARG A 192 2.77 13.07 17.25
N HIS A 193 2.31 14.32 17.21
CA HIS A 193 0.94 14.65 17.58
C HIS A 193 -0.07 14.01 16.60
N ILE A 194 0.20 14.09 15.30
CA ILE A 194 -0.63 13.44 14.27
C ILE A 194 -0.65 11.91 14.49
N ALA A 195 0.49 11.29 14.78
CA ALA A 195 0.56 9.85 15.00
C ALA A 195 -0.37 9.37 16.12
N GLN A 196 -0.49 10.14 17.18
CA GLN A 196 -1.34 9.79 18.33
C GLN A 196 -2.84 10.00 18.06
N ALA A 197 -3.19 10.82 17.09
CA ALA A 197 -4.58 11.12 16.74
C ALA A 197 -5.24 10.03 15.89
N HIS A 198 -4.47 9.09 15.33
CA HIS A 198 -4.98 8.06 14.42
C HIS A 198 -4.64 6.66 14.91
N PRO A 199 -5.61 5.74 14.95
CA PRO A 199 -5.38 4.35 15.36
C PRO A 199 -4.32 3.62 14.51
N GLN A 200 -4.25 3.94 13.22
CA GLN A 200 -3.30 3.33 12.29
C GLN A 200 -1.84 3.67 12.59
N THR A 201 -1.59 4.81 13.25
CA THR A 201 -0.24 5.38 13.40
C THR A 201 0.23 5.51 14.85
N ASN A 202 -0.64 5.25 15.83
CA ASN A 202 -0.34 5.48 17.26
C ASN A 202 0.80 4.63 17.84
N ARG A 203 1.21 3.57 17.12
CA ARG A 203 2.36 2.74 17.46
C ARG A 203 3.68 3.27 16.88
N ILE A 204 3.64 4.29 16.02
CA ILE A 204 4.84 4.92 15.45
C ILE A 204 5.43 5.87 16.50
N SER A 205 6.51 5.45 17.12
CA SER A 205 7.22 6.25 18.12
C SER A 205 8.50 6.90 17.57
N ARG A 206 8.93 6.50 16.38
CA ARG A 206 10.22 6.93 15.79
C ARG A 206 9.97 7.63 14.47
N PHE A 207 10.55 8.82 14.37
CA PHE A 207 10.49 9.68 13.18
C PHE A 207 11.91 10.03 12.79
N VAL A 208 12.26 9.78 11.52
CA VAL A 208 13.63 9.99 11.05
C VAL A 208 13.60 10.75 9.73
N ARG A 209 14.28 11.90 9.72
CA ARG A 209 14.44 12.65 8.48
C ARG A 209 15.47 11.99 7.57
N HIS A 210 15.08 11.71 6.34
CA HIS A 210 15.96 11.23 5.28
C HIS A 210 16.18 12.35 4.24
N PRO A 211 17.41 12.56 3.76
CA PRO A 211 17.70 13.66 2.82
C PRO A 211 17.02 13.51 1.45
N SER A 212 16.93 12.28 0.93
CA SER A 212 16.27 11.94 -0.32
C SER A 212 16.05 10.43 -0.39
N PHE A 213 14.80 10.00 -0.57
CA PHE A 213 14.47 8.59 -0.55
C PHE A 213 15.11 7.80 -1.70
N PRO A 214 15.59 6.58 -1.44
CA PRO A 214 15.95 5.67 -2.51
C PRO A 214 14.68 5.25 -3.27
N VAL A 215 14.60 5.61 -4.54
CA VAL A 215 13.48 5.26 -5.41
C VAL A 215 13.96 4.46 -6.61
N ASP A 216 13.04 3.74 -7.26
CA ASP A 216 13.34 3.12 -8.55
C ASP A 216 13.55 4.22 -9.60
N ILE A 217 14.66 4.18 -10.31
CA ILE A 217 15.02 5.18 -11.33
C ILE A 217 14.00 5.25 -12.49
N ARG A 218 13.26 4.18 -12.72
CA ARG A 218 12.22 4.09 -13.75
C ARG A 218 10.85 4.55 -13.26
N HIS A 219 10.66 4.51 -11.92
CA HIS A 219 9.38 4.80 -11.27
C HIS A 219 9.60 5.50 -9.93
N ASN A 220 9.71 6.81 -9.95
CA ASN A 220 9.95 7.64 -8.75
C ASN A 220 8.94 7.42 -7.60
N ALA A 221 7.78 6.82 -7.89
CA ALA A 221 6.79 6.47 -6.88
C ALA A 221 7.16 5.20 -6.08
N LYS A 222 8.07 4.35 -6.59
CA LYS A 222 8.48 3.11 -5.91
C LYS A 222 9.62 3.38 -4.94
N ILE A 223 9.28 3.52 -3.67
CA ILE A 223 10.26 3.72 -2.59
C ILE A 223 10.96 2.39 -2.27
N GLY A 224 12.29 2.41 -2.20
CA GLY A 224 13.13 1.28 -1.78
C GLY A 224 13.12 1.10 -0.27
N ARG A 225 12.05 0.51 0.29
CA ARG A 225 11.83 0.39 1.74
C ARG A 225 12.88 -0.44 2.44
N GLU A 226 13.38 -1.49 1.80
CA GLU A 226 14.46 -2.32 2.33
C GLU A 226 15.76 -1.51 2.49
N LYS A 227 16.02 -0.58 1.57
CA LYS A 227 17.18 0.33 1.66
C LYS A 227 16.99 1.33 2.79
N LEU A 228 15.77 1.85 2.98
CA LEU A 228 15.45 2.73 4.10
C LEU A 228 15.58 2.00 5.44
N ALA A 229 15.07 0.79 5.56
CA ALA A 229 15.18 -0.02 6.79
C ALA A 229 16.66 -0.24 7.16
N LYS A 230 17.49 -0.66 6.20
CA LYS A 230 18.95 -0.82 6.40
C LYS A 230 19.62 0.51 6.79
N TRP A 231 19.20 1.61 6.20
CA TRP A 231 19.74 2.93 6.53
C TRP A 231 19.39 3.34 7.95
N VAL A 232 18.16 3.08 8.41
CA VAL A 232 17.73 3.33 9.80
C VAL A 232 18.59 2.51 10.78
N GLU A 233 18.81 1.22 10.49
CA GLU A 233 19.67 0.34 11.30
C GLU A 233 21.11 0.86 11.37
N ALA A 234 21.70 1.22 10.23
CA ALA A 234 23.08 1.71 10.16
C ALA A 234 23.31 3.03 10.93
N LYS A 235 22.26 3.83 11.11
CA LYS A 235 22.30 5.06 11.91
C LYS A 235 22.24 4.81 13.43
N GLY A 236 22.19 3.57 13.88
CA GLY A 236 22.01 3.24 15.29
C GLY A 236 20.64 3.67 15.84
N LEU A 237 19.70 3.86 14.96
CA LEU A 237 18.34 4.28 15.27
C LEU A 237 17.42 3.05 15.44
N SER A 238 18.00 1.90 15.73
CA SER A 238 17.29 0.63 16.01
C SER A 238 17.14 0.39 17.50
#